data_737ed8759418a2df37009f9671739960
#
_entry.id   737ed8759418a2df37009f9671739960
#
_cell.length_a   1.000
_cell.length_b   1.000
_cell.length_c   1.000
_cell.angle_alpha   90.00
_cell.angle_beta   90.00
_cell.angle_gamma   90.00
#
_symmetry.space_group_name_H-M   'P 1'
#
loop_
_entity.id
_entity.type
_entity.pdbx_description
1 polymer ?
#
loop_
_entity_poly.entity_id
_entity_poly.type
_entity_poly.pdbx_seq_one_letter_code
_entity_poly.pdbx_strand_id
1 'polypeptide(L)'
;MGASPDLDAVLEGIVDVLTDATDCHACFVYMRDGEVLRLRAASGVYSGLSGAVSMGLGEGLTGWVARNNRPAFIRENAMADPRFKYVPELEEERFQSMVAVPIAARSGDVIGVTVLHTVAPREFDEATLDFLVHASSLVSGAIENARLYEDARRRVDALTALSRVSQEIAAATGREALYRVVCGGVRAMLGAARCELHLLEREGRRLELVSCDPAEGPRVEMTSVVLSTGDEELGRLSVGAGGGPDRDWLLHAVANQVAVALKKAELIERLTAENLVRDLFEALASGSPDVALARARAAGADLERPHAVVHGEPAGSSHPWPALAEQLEAGLRRLAPGAFCDAGGSRLQALVPMAPEDVAEFCRALDALAAGVGVAVGLSLVRRGAAEGALSLREASDAARVARGLARGGGALDYGSLGAYKYLVHLPAEEAPRDRYRAAVETLLDYDARRRSHLVETLEEYLRARTSIAATARALFIHPNTLRQRLGRIERLAGLDLASDDLLSLELALKLGRLRRAAAVDGSD
;
A
#
# COMPACT_ATOMS: atom_id res chain seq x y z
N MET A 1 -37.84 15.26 -3.34
CA MET A 1 -37.74 14.13 -4.31
C MET A 1 -37.95 14.68 -5.69
N GLY A 2 -36.95 14.64 -6.55
CA GLY A 2 -37.08 15.02 -7.96
C GLY A 2 -38.01 14.06 -8.68
N ALA A 3 -38.94 14.62 -9.46
CA ALA A 3 -39.82 13.82 -10.31
C ALA A 3 -39.02 13.16 -11.42
N SER A 4 -39.27 11.87 -11.62
CA SER A 4 -38.79 11.19 -12.83
C SER A 4 -39.78 11.44 -13.96
N PRO A 5 -39.29 11.79 -15.16
CA PRO A 5 -40.17 11.99 -16.32
C PRO A 5 -41.01 10.76 -16.65
N ASP A 6 -40.49 9.56 -16.40
CA ASP A 6 -41.20 8.30 -16.66
C ASP A 6 -42.39 8.09 -15.69
N LEU A 7 -42.22 8.45 -14.40
CA LEU A 7 -43.30 8.32 -13.43
C LEU A 7 -44.43 9.32 -13.70
N ASP A 8 -44.10 10.57 -14.04
CA ASP A 8 -45.10 11.59 -14.37
C ASP A 8 -45.91 11.21 -15.61
N ALA A 9 -45.26 10.67 -16.67
CA ALA A 9 -45.95 10.17 -17.84
C ALA A 9 -46.90 9.00 -17.55
N VAL A 10 -46.48 8.09 -16.63
CA VAL A 10 -47.36 6.99 -16.19
C VAL A 10 -48.58 7.53 -15.44
N LEU A 11 -48.41 8.51 -14.54
CA LEU A 11 -49.50 9.11 -13.77
C LEU A 11 -50.47 9.90 -14.67
N GLU A 12 -49.98 10.65 -15.66
CA GLU A 12 -50.77 11.34 -16.65
C GLU A 12 -51.60 10.35 -17.48
N GLY A 13 -51.01 9.28 -18.01
CA GLY A 13 -51.76 8.24 -18.73
C GLY A 13 -52.86 7.58 -17.89
N ILE A 14 -52.60 7.37 -16.60
CA ILE A 14 -53.59 6.81 -15.66
C ILE A 14 -54.77 7.76 -15.46
N VAL A 15 -54.49 9.04 -15.26
CA VAL A 15 -55.53 10.06 -15.06
C VAL A 15 -56.44 10.13 -16.29
N ASP A 16 -55.90 10.09 -17.47
CA ASP A 16 -56.67 10.10 -18.73
C ASP A 16 -57.58 8.86 -18.85
N VAL A 17 -57.02 7.66 -18.60
CA VAL A 17 -57.77 6.39 -18.65
C VAL A 17 -58.89 6.38 -17.61
N LEU A 18 -58.64 6.85 -16.37
CA LEU A 18 -59.63 6.92 -15.31
C LEU A 18 -60.73 7.94 -15.62
N THR A 19 -60.37 9.09 -16.19
CA THR A 19 -61.33 10.13 -16.61
C THR A 19 -62.27 9.56 -17.66
N ASP A 20 -61.75 8.90 -18.70
CA ASP A 20 -62.55 8.32 -19.78
C ASP A 20 -63.39 7.13 -19.28
N ALA A 21 -62.83 6.21 -18.52
CA ALA A 21 -63.51 5.01 -18.04
C ALA A 21 -64.62 5.29 -17.04
N THR A 22 -64.55 6.38 -16.30
CA THR A 22 -65.52 6.74 -15.25
C THR A 22 -66.48 7.86 -15.68
N ASP A 23 -66.33 8.45 -16.85
CA ASP A 23 -67.09 9.59 -17.33
C ASP A 23 -67.14 10.71 -16.28
N CYS A 24 -65.97 11.01 -15.64
CA CYS A 24 -65.83 12.08 -14.70
C CYS A 24 -65.34 13.37 -15.38
N HIS A 25 -65.56 14.52 -14.74
CA HIS A 25 -65.18 15.82 -15.30
C HIS A 25 -63.76 16.21 -14.98
N ALA A 26 -63.22 15.69 -13.89
CA ALA A 26 -61.83 15.86 -13.53
C ALA A 26 -61.32 14.68 -12.68
N CYS A 27 -60.08 14.27 -12.93
CA CYS A 27 -59.34 13.27 -12.18
C CYS A 27 -58.03 13.88 -11.70
N PHE A 28 -57.71 13.66 -10.43
CA PHE A 28 -56.51 14.15 -9.78
C PHE A 28 -55.77 13.00 -9.08
N VAL A 29 -54.48 12.90 -9.26
CA VAL A 29 -53.63 11.96 -8.54
C VAL A 29 -52.67 12.74 -7.64
N TYR A 30 -52.83 12.54 -6.35
CA TYR A 30 -51.93 13.08 -5.35
C TYR A 30 -50.97 12.01 -4.87
N MET A 31 -49.67 12.36 -4.79
CA MET A 31 -48.65 11.48 -4.23
C MET A 31 -48.23 11.97 -2.84
N ARG A 32 -48.00 11.05 -1.93
CA ARG A 32 -47.56 11.34 -0.58
C ARG A 32 -46.05 11.65 -0.55
N ASP A 33 -45.70 12.77 0.08
CA ASP A 33 -44.33 13.21 0.38
C ASP A 33 -44.26 13.57 1.87
N GLY A 34 -43.88 12.56 2.69
CA GLY A 34 -43.95 12.67 4.14
C GLY A 34 -45.36 12.87 4.67
N GLU A 35 -45.63 14.01 5.30
CA GLU A 35 -46.94 14.40 5.86
C GLU A 35 -47.77 15.25 4.88
N VAL A 36 -47.36 15.41 3.65
CA VAL A 36 -48.00 16.23 2.64
C VAL A 36 -48.38 15.38 1.42
N LEU A 37 -49.54 15.64 0.85
CA LEU A 37 -49.97 15.15 -0.46
C LEU A 37 -49.74 16.23 -1.50
N ARG A 38 -49.04 15.93 -2.57
CA ARG A 38 -48.80 16.84 -3.69
C ARG A 38 -49.48 16.35 -4.94
N LEU A 39 -50.17 17.23 -5.64
CA LEU A 39 -50.77 16.95 -6.94
C LEU A 39 -49.63 16.62 -7.94
N ARG A 40 -49.72 15.44 -8.54
CA ARG A 40 -48.70 14.98 -9.51
C ARG A 40 -49.26 14.80 -10.91
N ALA A 41 -50.49 14.46 -11.05
CA ALA A 41 -51.17 14.38 -12.34
C ALA A 41 -52.64 14.85 -12.22
N ALA A 42 -53.14 15.49 -13.25
CA ALA A 42 -54.51 15.98 -13.34
C ALA A 42 -55.02 15.89 -14.77
N SER A 43 -56.32 15.62 -14.94
CA SER A 43 -56.92 15.47 -16.28
C SER A 43 -57.23 16.82 -16.94
N GLY A 44 -57.19 16.83 -18.29
CA GLY A 44 -57.68 17.91 -19.11
C GLY A 44 -57.06 19.26 -18.81
N VAL A 45 -57.92 20.27 -18.58
CA VAL A 45 -57.48 21.66 -18.34
C VAL A 45 -56.67 21.88 -17.08
N TYR A 46 -56.64 20.90 -16.18
CA TYR A 46 -55.91 20.97 -14.89
C TYR A 46 -54.49 20.40 -14.96
N SER A 47 -54.07 19.83 -16.09
CA SER A 47 -52.77 19.20 -16.23
C SER A 47 -51.58 20.11 -15.90
N GLY A 48 -51.69 21.40 -16.16
CA GLY A 48 -50.67 22.42 -15.83
C GLY A 48 -50.50 22.71 -14.33
N LEU A 49 -51.34 22.15 -13.43
CA LEU A 49 -51.30 22.39 -11.98
C LEU A 49 -50.46 21.33 -11.24
N SER A 50 -49.84 20.41 -11.93
CA SER A 50 -48.94 19.43 -11.33
C SER A 50 -47.82 20.12 -10.51
N GLY A 51 -47.68 19.71 -9.25
CA GLY A 51 -46.73 20.30 -8.29
C GLY A 51 -47.16 21.61 -7.62
N ALA A 52 -48.19 22.32 -8.14
CA ALA A 52 -48.64 23.61 -7.60
C ALA A 52 -49.59 23.43 -6.39
N VAL A 53 -50.36 22.35 -6.36
CA VAL A 53 -51.35 22.07 -5.30
C VAL A 53 -50.81 21.06 -4.30
N SER A 54 -50.97 21.37 -3.00
CA SER A 54 -50.61 20.46 -1.92
C SER A 54 -51.54 20.57 -0.74
N MET A 55 -51.69 19.48 0.05
CA MET A 55 -52.49 19.44 1.25
C MET A 55 -51.91 18.49 2.30
N GLY A 56 -52.21 18.70 3.57
CA GLY A 56 -51.75 17.84 4.67
C GLY A 56 -52.53 16.54 4.79
N LEU A 57 -51.93 15.54 5.43
CA LEU A 57 -52.63 14.30 5.79
C LEU A 57 -53.78 14.62 6.77
N GLY A 58 -55.00 14.19 6.37
CA GLY A 58 -56.24 14.48 7.12
C GLY A 58 -56.90 15.81 6.75
N GLU A 59 -56.31 16.58 5.85
CA GLU A 59 -56.87 17.84 5.36
C GLU A 59 -57.75 17.59 4.11
N GLY A 60 -58.98 18.03 4.15
CA GLY A 60 -59.94 17.75 3.09
C GLY A 60 -60.33 16.27 2.99
N LEU A 61 -61.21 15.92 2.03
CA LEU A 61 -61.59 14.53 1.77
C LEU A 61 -60.36 13.70 1.33
N THR A 62 -59.54 14.26 0.49
CA THR A 62 -58.30 13.62 -0.03
C THR A 62 -57.30 13.29 1.09
N GLY A 63 -57.04 14.25 2.01
CA GLY A 63 -56.16 14.00 3.16
C GLY A 63 -56.79 13.05 4.19
N TRP A 64 -58.11 13.04 4.32
CA TRP A 64 -58.81 12.08 5.16
C TRP A 64 -58.66 10.65 4.64
N VAL A 65 -58.81 10.44 3.33
CA VAL A 65 -58.58 9.14 2.66
C VAL A 65 -57.14 8.66 2.84
N ALA A 66 -56.17 9.56 2.69
CA ALA A 66 -54.78 9.23 2.89
C ALA A 66 -54.45 8.77 4.33
N ARG A 67 -55.05 9.41 5.33
CA ARG A 67 -54.86 9.10 6.74
C ARG A 67 -55.55 7.81 7.18
N ASN A 68 -56.76 7.56 6.66
CA ASN A 68 -57.59 6.45 7.12
C ASN A 68 -57.48 5.19 6.26
N ASN A 69 -56.82 5.28 5.12
CA ASN A 69 -56.66 4.20 4.14
C ASN A 69 -58.03 3.57 3.75
N ARG A 70 -59.03 4.41 3.54
CA ARG A 70 -60.38 4.00 3.18
C ARG A 70 -60.97 4.95 2.12
N PRO A 71 -61.68 4.44 1.11
CA PRO A 71 -62.38 5.26 0.14
C PRO A 71 -63.42 6.16 0.85
N ALA A 72 -63.60 7.36 0.32
CA ALA A 72 -64.63 8.28 0.77
C ALA A 72 -65.22 9.05 -0.41
N PHE A 73 -66.48 9.41 -0.30
CA PHE A 73 -67.18 10.15 -1.37
C PHE A 73 -68.15 11.18 -0.78
N ILE A 74 -68.47 12.16 -1.61
CA ILE A 74 -69.53 13.17 -1.41
C ILE A 74 -70.43 13.05 -2.64
N ARG A 75 -71.73 12.86 -2.41
CA ARG A 75 -72.75 12.59 -3.44
C ARG A 75 -73.21 13.83 -4.15
N GLU A 76 -73.43 14.89 -3.41
CA GLU A 76 -73.94 16.17 -3.87
C GLU A 76 -73.50 17.33 -2.95
N ASN A 77 -73.50 18.55 -3.50
CA ASN A 77 -73.12 19.75 -2.79
C ASN A 77 -71.82 19.67 -2.01
N ALA A 78 -70.73 19.34 -2.72
CA ALA A 78 -69.42 19.13 -2.16
C ALA A 78 -68.92 20.25 -1.27
N MET A 79 -69.25 21.50 -1.59
CA MET A 79 -68.91 22.69 -0.78
C MET A 79 -69.52 22.70 0.62
N ALA A 80 -70.64 21.99 0.87
CA ALA A 80 -71.25 21.91 2.15
C ALA A 80 -70.76 20.76 3.04
N ASP A 81 -69.99 19.82 2.53
CA ASP A 81 -69.46 18.70 3.31
C ASP A 81 -68.33 19.19 4.25
N PRO A 82 -68.39 18.91 5.53
CA PRO A 82 -67.39 19.38 6.51
C PRO A 82 -66.00 18.81 6.26
N ARG A 83 -65.81 17.75 5.44
CA ARG A 83 -64.55 17.17 5.05
C ARG A 83 -64.02 17.81 3.77
N PHE A 84 -64.79 18.71 3.12
CA PHE A 84 -64.32 19.36 1.90
C PHE A 84 -63.34 20.47 2.23
N LYS A 85 -62.23 20.53 1.49
CA LYS A 85 -61.30 21.66 1.50
C LYS A 85 -61.30 22.30 0.13
N TYR A 86 -61.66 23.57 0.09
CA TYR A 86 -61.63 24.34 -1.14
C TYR A 86 -60.22 24.67 -1.59
N VAL A 87 -59.90 24.37 -2.82
CA VAL A 87 -58.64 24.68 -3.47
C VAL A 87 -58.94 25.59 -4.68
N PRO A 88 -58.67 26.91 -4.57
CA PRO A 88 -59.03 27.88 -5.61
C PRO A 88 -58.49 27.55 -7.00
N GLU A 89 -57.27 27.02 -7.07
CA GLU A 89 -56.57 26.67 -8.29
C GLU A 89 -57.27 25.57 -9.09
N LEU A 90 -58.13 24.77 -8.44
CA LEU A 90 -58.89 23.68 -9.05
C LEU A 90 -60.29 24.08 -9.46
N GLU A 91 -60.73 25.35 -9.22
CA GLU A 91 -62.07 25.83 -9.53
C GLU A 91 -63.17 24.89 -9.02
N GLU A 92 -63.04 24.44 -7.75
CA GLU A 92 -63.83 23.34 -7.19
C GLU A 92 -65.30 23.70 -6.96
N GLU A 93 -65.69 24.96 -7.08
CA GLU A 93 -67.11 25.42 -7.02
C GLU A 93 -68.00 24.76 -8.07
N ARG A 94 -67.36 24.29 -9.18
CA ARG A 94 -68.11 23.66 -10.28
C ARG A 94 -68.54 22.23 -9.96
N PHE A 95 -67.90 21.60 -8.96
CA PHE A 95 -68.09 20.18 -8.71
C PHE A 95 -69.15 19.94 -7.62
N GLN A 96 -70.12 19.06 -7.94
CA GLN A 96 -71.17 18.67 -7.01
C GLN A 96 -70.83 17.40 -6.24
N SER A 97 -70.16 16.42 -6.93
CA SER A 97 -69.80 15.15 -6.30
C SER A 97 -68.33 14.88 -6.42
N MET A 98 -67.81 14.14 -5.46
CA MET A 98 -66.42 13.81 -5.36
C MET A 98 -66.24 12.39 -4.80
N VAL A 99 -65.33 11.61 -5.32
CA VAL A 99 -64.87 10.34 -4.73
C VAL A 99 -63.37 10.31 -4.66
N ALA A 100 -62.83 9.88 -3.54
CA ALA A 100 -61.41 9.73 -3.32
C ALA A 100 -61.10 8.30 -2.87
N VAL A 101 -60.08 7.71 -3.47
CA VAL A 101 -59.65 6.32 -3.22
C VAL A 101 -58.16 6.30 -2.93
N PRO A 102 -57.72 5.57 -1.89
CA PRO A 102 -56.31 5.48 -1.57
C PRO A 102 -55.54 4.67 -2.64
N ILE A 103 -54.36 5.12 -2.96
CA ILE A 103 -53.34 4.33 -3.68
C ILE A 103 -52.45 3.74 -2.58
N ALA A 104 -52.66 2.45 -2.28
CA ALA A 104 -51.92 1.77 -1.22
C ALA A 104 -50.83 0.86 -1.82
N ALA A 105 -49.64 0.93 -1.27
CA ALA A 105 -48.56 0.01 -1.58
C ALA A 105 -48.85 -1.41 -1.09
N ARG A 106 -48.10 -2.40 -1.54
CA ARG A 106 -48.22 -3.80 -1.07
C ARG A 106 -47.98 -3.96 0.43
N SER A 107 -47.24 -3.04 1.05
CA SER A 107 -47.04 -2.95 2.49
C SER A 107 -48.30 -2.55 3.27
N GLY A 108 -49.31 -2.02 2.57
CA GLY A 108 -50.50 -1.43 3.16
C GLY A 108 -50.40 0.09 3.41
N ASP A 109 -49.23 0.69 3.19
CA ASP A 109 -49.01 2.13 3.33
C ASP A 109 -49.68 2.91 2.20
N VAL A 110 -50.32 4.01 2.50
CA VAL A 110 -50.88 4.90 1.49
C VAL A 110 -49.77 5.74 0.87
N ILE A 111 -49.50 5.54 -0.41
CA ILE A 111 -48.50 6.25 -1.19
C ILE A 111 -49.08 7.40 -2.02
N GLY A 112 -50.41 7.46 -2.12
CA GLY A 112 -51.13 8.51 -2.85
C GLY A 112 -52.62 8.39 -2.71
N VAL A 113 -53.35 9.28 -3.37
CA VAL A 113 -54.82 9.27 -3.46
C VAL A 113 -55.26 9.66 -4.86
N THR A 114 -56.15 8.87 -5.44
CA THR A 114 -56.87 9.23 -6.68
C THR A 114 -58.19 9.90 -6.33
N VAL A 115 -58.49 11.01 -6.96
CA VAL A 115 -59.71 11.78 -6.71
C VAL A 115 -60.40 12.07 -8.02
N LEU A 116 -61.73 11.81 -8.05
CA LEU A 116 -62.57 12.06 -9.20
C LEU A 116 -63.67 13.07 -8.82
N HIS A 117 -63.91 14.02 -9.70
CA HIS A 117 -64.89 15.07 -9.52
C HIS A 117 -65.93 15.05 -10.65
N THR A 118 -67.19 15.29 -10.32
CA THR A 118 -68.25 15.45 -11.30
C THR A 118 -69.03 16.75 -11.07
N VAL A 119 -69.37 17.40 -12.16
CA VAL A 119 -70.16 18.67 -12.13
C VAL A 119 -71.65 18.41 -11.78
N ALA A 120 -72.19 17.24 -12.19
CA ALA A 120 -73.57 16.84 -11.78
C ALA A 120 -73.49 15.96 -10.54
N PRO A 121 -74.54 16.02 -9.68
CA PRO A 121 -74.67 15.07 -8.57
C PRO A 121 -74.63 13.64 -9.04
N ARG A 122 -73.81 12.82 -8.35
CA ARG A 122 -73.59 11.41 -8.73
C ARG A 122 -73.58 10.51 -7.50
N GLU A 123 -74.36 9.45 -7.52
CA GLU A 123 -74.19 8.34 -6.60
C GLU A 123 -73.06 7.42 -7.06
N PHE A 124 -72.20 7.11 -6.13
CA PHE A 124 -71.13 6.12 -6.38
C PHE A 124 -71.59 4.80 -5.76
N ASP A 125 -72.06 3.87 -6.60
CA ASP A 125 -72.45 2.54 -6.17
C ASP A 125 -71.23 1.68 -5.76
N GLU A 126 -71.50 0.54 -5.14
CA GLU A 126 -70.47 -0.36 -4.65
C GLU A 126 -69.56 -0.88 -5.82
N ALA A 127 -70.18 -1.13 -7.00
CA ALA A 127 -69.46 -1.57 -8.17
C ALA A 127 -68.46 -0.51 -8.70
N THR A 128 -68.86 0.78 -8.68
CA THR A 128 -67.99 1.90 -9.04
C THR A 128 -66.85 2.05 -8.04
N LEU A 129 -67.11 1.95 -6.73
CA LEU A 129 -66.08 2.03 -5.70
C LEU A 129 -65.08 0.86 -5.81
N ASP A 130 -65.56 -0.37 -6.00
CA ASP A 130 -64.74 -1.53 -6.20
C ASP A 130 -63.86 -1.41 -7.45
N PHE A 131 -64.43 -0.90 -8.56
CA PHE A 131 -63.66 -0.60 -9.77
C PHE A 131 -62.53 0.39 -9.48
N LEU A 132 -62.81 1.50 -8.78
CA LEU A 132 -61.82 2.53 -8.46
C LEU A 132 -60.73 2.01 -7.53
N VAL A 133 -61.09 1.19 -6.53
CA VAL A 133 -60.15 0.55 -5.63
C VAL A 133 -59.21 -0.40 -6.40
N HIS A 134 -59.77 -1.23 -7.29
CA HIS A 134 -58.94 -2.11 -8.12
C HIS A 134 -58.05 -1.33 -9.10
N ALA A 135 -58.60 -0.28 -9.74
CA ALA A 135 -57.81 0.59 -10.59
C ALA A 135 -56.64 1.26 -9.81
N SER A 136 -56.94 1.78 -8.59
CA SER A 136 -55.91 2.38 -7.72
C SER A 136 -54.83 1.37 -7.29
N SER A 137 -55.17 0.08 -7.14
CA SER A 137 -54.22 -0.98 -6.88
C SER A 137 -53.28 -1.26 -8.08
N LEU A 138 -53.82 -1.23 -9.31
CA LEU A 138 -53.00 -1.33 -10.53
C LEU A 138 -52.08 -0.11 -10.67
N VAL A 139 -52.58 1.09 -10.34
CA VAL A 139 -51.78 2.32 -10.30
C VAL A 139 -50.62 2.19 -9.32
N SER A 140 -50.88 1.67 -8.12
CA SER A 140 -49.85 1.41 -7.13
C SER A 140 -48.74 0.50 -7.65
N GLY A 141 -49.14 -0.62 -8.31
CA GLY A 141 -48.20 -1.52 -8.91
C GLY A 141 -47.33 -0.88 -10.00
N ALA A 142 -47.93 -0.02 -10.83
CA ALA A 142 -47.20 0.71 -11.88
C ALA A 142 -46.20 1.72 -11.27
N ILE A 143 -46.58 2.43 -10.21
CA ILE A 143 -45.73 3.37 -9.49
C ILE A 143 -44.53 2.63 -8.84
N GLU A 144 -44.81 1.53 -8.14
CA GLU A 144 -43.75 0.71 -7.53
C GLU A 144 -42.77 0.17 -8.55
N ASN A 145 -43.29 -0.36 -9.68
CA ASN A 145 -42.45 -0.87 -10.74
C ASN A 145 -41.58 0.23 -11.38
N ALA A 146 -42.12 1.40 -11.65
CA ALA A 146 -41.37 2.53 -12.17
C ALA A 146 -40.24 2.94 -11.22
N ARG A 147 -40.49 3.04 -9.92
CA ARG A 147 -39.47 3.34 -8.90
C ARG A 147 -38.38 2.28 -8.85
N LEU A 148 -38.76 0.99 -8.82
CA LEU A 148 -37.80 -0.11 -8.80
C LEU A 148 -36.91 -0.11 -10.06
N TYR A 149 -37.50 0.16 -11.23
CA TYR A 149 -36.76 0.24 -12.48
C TYR A 149 -35.75 1.40 -12.46
N GLU A 150 -36.13 2.57 -12.01
CA GLU A 150 -35.24 3.72 -11.87
C GLU A 150 -34.12 3.48 -10.87
N ASP A 151 -34.41 2.87 -9.72
CA ASP A 151 -33.39 2.51 -8.74
C ASP A 151 -32.42 1.49 -9.29
N ALA A 152 -32.92 0.48 -10.00
CA ALA A 152 -32.08 -0.52 -10.67
C ALA A 152 -31.19 0.13 -11.74
N ARG A 153 -31.74 1.01 -12.58
CA ARG A 153 -31.00 1.73 -13.61
C ARG A 153 -29.91 2.60 -13.02
N ARG A 154 -30.21 3.38 -11.97
CA ARG A 154 -29.21 4.20 -11.26
C ARG A 154 -28.05 3.35 -10.73
N ARG A 155 -28.35 2.18 -10.14
CA ARG A 155 -27.31 1.25 -9.65
C ARG A 155 -26.47 0.70 -10.78
N VAL A 156 -27.06 0.34 -11.92
CA VAL A 156 -26.32 -0.13 -13.10
C VAL A 156 -25.40 0.96 -13.64
N ASP A 157 -25.91 2.19 -13.76
CA ASP A 157 -25.11 3.34 -14.22
C ASP A 157 -23.93 3.62 -13.27
N ALA A 158 -24.18 3.57 -11.97
CA ALA A 158 -23.15 3.75 -10.93
C ALA A 158 -22.06 2.66 -11.00
N LEU A 159 -22.47 1.38 -11.11
CA LEU A 159 -21.54 0.25 -11.26
C LEU A 159 -20.75 0.32 -12.55
N THR A 160 -21.37 0.74 -13.65
CA THR A 160 -20.71 0.92 -14.95
C THR A 160 -19.65 2.02 -14.87
N ALA A 161 -19.97 3.15 -14.24
CA ALA A 161 -19.02 4.23 -14.03
C ALA A 161 -17.84 3.79 -13.14
N LEU A 162 -18.10 3.06 -12.05
CA LEU A 162 -17.07 2.49 -11.19
C LEU A 162 -16.18 1.50 -11.95
N SER A 163 -16.76 0.61 -12.74
CA SER A 163 -16.01 -0.35 -13.57
C SER A 163 -15.09 0.33 -14.56
N ARG A 164 -15.56 1.39 -15.22
CA ARG A 164 -14.74 2.18 -16.14
C ARG A 164 -13.55 2.81 -15.44
N VAL A 165 -13.78 3.52 -14.32
CA VAL A 165 -12.69 4.14 -13.56
C VAL A 165 -11.70 3.10 -13.07
N SER A 166 -12.18 1.93 -12.64
CA SER A 166 -11.34 0.81 -12.21
C SER A 166 -10.44 0.28 -13.33
N GLN A 167 -10.97 0.17 -14.54
CA GLN A 167 -10.20 -0.25 -15.72
C GLN A 167 -9.14 0.79 -16.11
N GLU A 168 -9.49 2.08 -16.07
CA GLU A 168 -8.55 3.16 -16.34
C GLU A 168 -7.41 3.19 -15.31
N ILE A 169 -7.72 3.01 -14.01
CA ILE A 169 -6.73 2.88 -12.93
C ILE A 169 -5.82 1.67 -13.17
N ALA A 170 -6.38 0.51 -13.55
CA ALA A 170 -5.61 -0.70 -13.79
C ALA A 170 -4.70 -0.62 -15.02
N ALA A 171 -5.08 0.17 -16.03
CA ALA A 171 -4.32 0.39 -17.27
C ALA A 171 -3.25 1.48 -17.13
N ALA A 172 -3.30 2.30 -16.08
CA ALA A 172 -2.36 3.38 -15.88
C ALA A 172 -0.93 2.84 -15.69
N THR A 173 0.00 3.34 -16.50
CA THR A 173 1.42 3.00 -16.42
C THR A 173 2.20 4.14 -15.78
N GLY A 174 2.79 3.85 -14.61
CA GLY A 174 3.55 4.82 -13.84
C GLY A 174 2.69 5.69 -12.91
N ARG A 175 3.36 6.24 -11.93
CA ARG A 175 2.76 6.91 -10.77
C ARG A 175 1.98 8.18 -11.15
N GLU A 176 2.57 9.04 -11.98
CA GLU A 176 1.93 10.29 -12.40
C GLU A 176 0.67 10.08 -13.24
N ALA A 177 0.70 9.07 -14.15
CA ALA A 177 -0.46 8.71 -14.93
C ALA A 177 -1.59 8.18 -14.05
N LEU A 178 -1.25 7.33 -13.06
CA LEU A 178 -2.19 6.81 -12.07
C LEU A 178 -2.87 7.93 -11.27
N TYR A 179 -2.11 8.88 -10.75
CA TYR A 179 -2.64 10.00 -9.96
C TYR A 179 -3.63 10.85 -10.75
N ARG A 180 -3.31 11.15 -11.99
CA ARG A 180 -4.15 11.93 -12.91
C ARG A 180 -5.45 11.20 -13.26
N VAL A 181 -5.36 9.90 -13.58
CA VAL A 181 -6.52 9.05 -13.87
C VAL A 181 -7.43 8.93 -12.65
N VAL A 182 -6.86 8.78 -11.45
CA VAL A 182 -7.63 8.72 -10.20
C VAL A 182 -8.43 10.00 -10.00
N CYS A 183 -7.79 11.17 -9.99
CA CYS A 183 -8.49 12.43 -9.73
C CYS A 183 -9.52 12.76 -10.80
N GLY A 184 -9.18 12.63 -12.08
CA GLY A 184 -10.08 12.90 -13.21
C GLY A 184 -11.25 11.93 -13.27
N GLY A 185 -10.98 10.63 -13.14
CA GLY A 185 -12.00 9.57 -13.18
C GLY A 185 -12.98 9.64 -12.02
N VAL A 186 -12.47 9.82 -10.80
CA VAL A 186 -13.32 9.96 -9.59
C VAL A 186 -14.17 11.21 -9.65
N ARG A 187 -13.59 12.35 -10.04
CA ARG A 187 -14.35 13.60 -10.20
C ARG A 187 -15.49 13.44 -11.21
N ALA A 188 -15.21 12.86 -12.36
CA ALA A 188 -16.22 12.63 -13.41
C ALA A 188 -17.30 11.65 -12.96
N MET A 189 -16.92 10.55 -12.31
CA MET A 189 -17.84 9.52 -11.81
C MET A 189 -18.81 10.06 -10.76
N LEU A 190 -18.32 10.89 -9.85
CA LEU A 190 -19.13 11.45 -8.75
C LEU A 190 -19.80 12.79 -9.09
N GLY A 191 -19.57 13.34 -10.29
CA GLY A 191 -20.02 14.70 -10.63
C GLY A 191 -19.48 15.75 -9.66
N ALA A 192 -18.30 15.50 -9.07
CA ALA A 192 -17.75 16.37 -8.05
C ALA A 192 -17.12 17.63 -8.67
N ALA A 193 -17.20 18.74 -7.94
CA ALA A 193 -16.57 20.00 -8.38
C ALA A 193 -15.02 19.91 -8.38
N ARG A 194 -14.45 19.09 -7.47
CA ARG A 194 -13.00 18.93 -7.29
C ARG A 194 -12.67 17.57 -6.69
N CYS A 195 -11.54 17.00 -7.08
CA CYS A 195 -10.97 15.80 -6.48
C CYS A 195 -9.49 16.03 -6.16
N GLU A 196 -9.05 15.62 -4.99
CA GLU A 196 -7.67 15.74 -4.51
C GLU A 196 -7.16 14.40 -3.99
N LEU A 197 -5.94 14.06 -4.38
CA LEU A 197 -5.22 12.88 -3.89
C LEU A 197 -4.04 13.35 -3.04
N HIS A 198 -4.06 12.98 -1.77
CA HIS A 198 -2.96 13.22 -0.84
C HIS A 198 -2.34 11.89 -0.45
N LEU A 199 -1.02 11.78 -0.50
CA LEU A 199 -0.28 10.59 -0.07
C LEU A 199 0.57 10.91 1.15
N LEU A 200 0.79 9.90 2.00
CA LEU A 200 1.71 9.98 3.12
C LEU A 200 3.14 9.97 2.61
N GLU A 201 3.96 10.93 3.05
CA GLU A 201 5.39 10.91 2.83
C GLU A 201 6.02 9.69 3.49
N ARG A 202 7.12 9.14 2.91
CA ARG A 202 7.76 7.88 3.37
C ARG A 202 8.14 7.87 4.86
N GLU A 203 8.30 9.03 5.49
CA GLU A 203 8.52 9.15 6.94
C GLU A 203 7.22 9.15 7.77
N GLY A 204 6.06 8.98 7.13
CA GLY A 204 4.76 8.69 7.76
C GLY A 204 4.11 9.83 8.53
N ARG A 205 4.60 11.06 8.39
CA ARG A 205 4.14 12.18 9.24
C ARG A 205 3.41 13.30 8.51
N ARG A 206 3.47 13.37 7.19
CA ARG A 206 2.88 14.48 6.42
C ARG A 206 2.15 13.97 5.19
N LEU A 207 0.92 14.47 4.99
CA LEU A 207 0.17 14.28 3.76
C LEU A 207 0.62 15.32 2.74
N GLU A 208 1.05 14.85 1.58
CA GLU A 208 1.43 15.67 0.43
C GLU A 208 0.36 15.58 -0.65
N LEU A 209 -0.05 16.72 -1.20
CA LEU A 209 -0.94 16.77 -2.36
C LEU A 209 -0.18 16.35 -3.61
N VAL A 210 -0.48 15.16 -4.13
CA VAL A 210 0.22 14.62 -5.32
C VAL A 210 -0.56 14.85 -6.62
N SER A 211 -1.88 15.05 -6.54
CA SER A 211 -2.71 15.35 -7.72
C SER A 211 -4.02 16.02 -7.32
N CYS A 212 -4.53 16.89 -8.19
CA CYS A 212 -5.87 17.45 -8.06
C CYS A 212 -6.48 17.70 -9.44
N ASP A 213 -7.81 17.59 -9.53
CA ASP A 213 -8.58 17.88 -10.73
C ASP A 213 -9.87 18.64 -10.35
N PRO A 214 -10.12 19.86 -10.89
CA PRO A 214 -9.19 20.65 -11.71
C PRO A 214 -7.99 21.17 -10.92
N ALA A 215 -6.88 21.44 -11.59
CA ALA A 215 -5.66 21.95 -10.96
C ALA A 215 -5.88 23.31 -10.26
N GLU A 216 -6.71 24.15 -10.87
CA GLU A 216 -7.13 25.44 -10.31
C GLU A 216 -8.65 25.46 -10.13
N GLY A 217 -9.14 26.04 -9.04
CA GLY A 217 -10.57 26.12 -8.77
C GLY A 217 -10.87 26.68 -7.37
N PRO A 218 -12.14 27.04 -7.11
CA PRO A 218 -12.55 27.55 -5.81
C PRO A 218 -12.35 26.50 -4.71
N ARG A 219 -12.09 26.97 -3.50
CA ARG A 219 -12.13 26.12 -2.30
C ARG A 219 -13.57 25.70 -2.04
N VAL A 220 -13.81 24.41 -2.01
CA VAL A 220 -15.11 23.81 -1.73
C VAL A 220 -14.97 22.95 -0.47
N GLU A 221 -16.08 22.73 0.20
CA GLU A 221 -16.10 21.75 1.29
C GLU A 221 -15.81 20.36 0.74
N MET A 222 -14.88 19.66 1.37
CA MET A 222 -14.34 18.38 0.89
C MET A 222 -14.75 17.24 1.83
N THR A 223 -15.26 16.17 1.26
CA THR A 223 -15.42 14.88 1.96
C THR A 223 -14.20 14.02 1.67
N SER A 224 -13.59 13.46 2.70
CA SER A 224 -12.34 12.69 2.57
C SER A 224 -12.51 11.26 3.03
N VAL A 225 -11.90 10.32 2.30
CA VAL A 225 -11.80 8.91 2.66
C VAL A 225 -10.33 8.51 2.74
N VAL A 226 -9.98 7.72 3.75
CA VAL A 226 -8.63 7.19 3.94
C VAL A 226 -8.36 6.10 2.90
N LEU A 227 -7.18 6.14 2.31
CA LEU A 227 -6.65 5.11 1.43
C LEU A 227 -5.77 4.19 2.25
N SER A 228 -6.19 2.95 2.47
CA SER A 228 -5.44 1.97 3.25
C SER A 228 -5.44 0.59 2.63
N THR A 229 -4.38 -0.18 2.87
CA THR A 229 -4.29 -1.61 2.52
C THR A 229 -3.91 -2.39 3.78
N GLY A 230 -4.84 -3.19 4.30
CA GLY A 230 -4.71 -3.78 5.62
C GLY A 230 -4.60 -2.69 6.70
N ASP A 231 -3.57 -2.75 7.54
CA ASP A 231 -3.34 -1.77 8.61
C ASP A 231 -2.49 -0.56 8.18
N GLU A 232 -2.05 -0.52 6.92
CA GLU A 232 -1.19 0.54 6.39
C GLU A 232 -2.02 1.66 5.74
N GLU A 233 -1.93 2.88 6.29
CA GLU A 233 -2.49 4.09 5.69
C GLU A 233 -1.54 4.62 4.61
N LEU A 234 -2.02 4.75 3.37
CA LEU A 234 -1.26 5.25 2.23
C LEU A 234 -1.49 6.74 1.97
N GLY A 235 -2.66 7.25 2.36
CA GLY A 235 -3.05 8.63 2.08
C GLY A 235 -4.54 8.87 2.19
N ARG A 236 -5.03 9.91 1.49
CA ARG A 236 -6.44 10.32 1.47
C ARG A 236 -6.91 10.74 0.08
N LEU A 237 -8.12 10.33 -0.25
CA LEU A 237 -8.85 10.78 -1.41
C LEU A 237 -9.95 11.73 -0.95
N SER A 238 -9.95 12.96 -1.45
CA SER A 238 -10.88 14.01 -1.05
C SER A 238 -11.67 14.48 -2.26
N VAL A 239 -12.99 14.65 -2.11
CA VAL A 239 -13.87 15.11 -3.18
C VAL A 239 -14.73 16.28 -2.72
N GLY A 240 -14.81 17.32 -3.53
CA GLY A 240 -15.65 18.49 -3.31
C GLY A 240 -17.12 18.16 -3.48
N ALA A 241 -17.99 19.14 -3.20
CA ALA A 241 -19.44 18.99 -3.33
C ALA A 241 -19.82 18.37 -4.69
N GLY A 242 -20.70 17.38 -4.66
CA GLY A 242 -21.20 16.66 -5.83
C GLY A 242 -22.46 15.90 -5.43
N GLY A 243 -23.34 15.55 -6.36
CA GLY A 243 -24.67 15.04 -6.07
C GLY A 243 -24.83 13.53 -6.25
N GLY A 244 -25.81 12.99 -5.53
CA GLY A 244 -26.33 11.64 -5.72
C GLY A 244 -26.39 10.83 -4.40
N PRO A 245 -27.42 10.00 -4.23
CA PRO A 245 -27.63 9.21 -3.02
C PRO A 245 -26.55 8.12 -2.82
N ASP A 246 -25.88 7.68 -3.89
CA ASP A 246 -24.90 6.59 -3.87
C ASP A 246 -23.45 7.09 -3.75
N ARG A 247 -23.25 8.41 -3.56
CA ARG A 247 -21.93 9.05 -3.58
C ARG A 247 -20.95 8.46 -2.57
N ASP A 248 -21.37 8.32 -1.32
CA ASP A 248 -20.47 7.88 -0.25
C ASP A 248 -20.04 6.43 -0.46
N TRP A 249 -20.95 5.57 -0.88
CA TRP A 249 -20.63 4.19 -1.22
C TRP A 249 -19.66 4.11 -2.40
N LEU A 250 -19.90 4.86 -3.48
CA LEU A 250 -19.00 4.92 -4.64
C LEU A 250 -17.61 5.44 -4.27
N LEU A 251 -17.56 6.47 -3.45
CA LEU A 251 -16.28 7.04 -2.97
C LEU A 251 -15.48 6.00 -2.18
N HIS A 252 -16.11 5.26 -1.28
CA HIS A 252 -15.43 4.19 -0.54
C HIS A 252 -15.01 3.04 -1.45
N ALA A 253 -15.87 2.63 -2.40
CA ALA A 253 -15.57 1.56 -3.32
C ALA A 253 -14.35 1.89 -4.20
N VAL A 254 -14.30 3.12 -4.75
CA VAL A 254 -13.15 3.54 -5.56
C VAL A 254 -11.90 3.77 -4.72
N ALA A 255 -12.02 4.28 -3.49
CA ALA A 255 -10.90 4.49 -2.58
C ALA A 255 -10.13 3.18 -2.30
N ASN A 256 -10.85 2.09 -2.07
CA ASN A 256 -10.23 0.77 -1.90
C ASN A 256 -9.45 0.33 -3.14
N GLN A 257 -9.98 0.57 -4.34
CA GLN A 257 -9.29 0.23 -5.58
C GLN A 257 -8.06 1.11 -5.83
N VAL A 258 -8.17 2.41 -5.52
CA VAL A 258 -7.05 3.35 -5.58
C VAL A 258 -5.93 2.92 -4.63
N ALA A 259 -6.26 2.55 -3.40
CA ALA A 259 -5.28 2.08 -2.42
C ALA A 259 -4.52 0.84 -2.93
N VAL A 260 -5.22 -0.15 -3.47
CA VAL A 260 -4.61 -1.35 -4.06
C VAL A 260 -3.73 -1.00 -5.27
N ALA A 261 -4.18 -0.09 -6.14
CA ALA A 261 -3.42 0.33 -7.31
C ALA A 261 -2.14 1.09 -6.92
N LEU A 262 -2.22 1.97 -5.92
CA LEU A 262 -1.08 2.69 -5.37
C LEU A 262 -0.04 1.73 -4.79
N LYS A 263 -0.47 0.76 -3.98
CA LYS A 263 0.43 -0.25 -3.40
C LYS A 263 1.05 -1.14 -4.46
N LYS A 264 0.29 -1.53 -5.48
CA LYS A 264 0.82 -2.26 -6.64
C LYS A 264 1.87 -1.46 -7.40
N ALA A 265 1.62 -0.17 -7.65
CA ALA A 265 2.58 0.70 -8.35
C ALA A 265 3.87 0.86 -7.53
N GLU A 266 3.77 1.07 -6.22
CA GLU A 266 4.92 1.12 -5.30
C GLU A 266 5.74 -0.17 -5.34
N LEU A 267 5.07 -1.32 -5.26
CA LEU A 267 5.73 -2.64 -5.30
C LEU A 267 6.44 -2.89 -6.63
N ILE A 268 5.80 -2.55 -7.77
CA ILE A 268 6.41 -2.69 -9.09
C ILE A 268 7.65 -1.81 -9.21
N GLU A 269 7.59 -0.55 -8.78
CA GLU A 269 8.75 0.35 -8.80
C GLU A 269 9.90 -0.19 -7.95
N ARG A 270 9.59 -0.67 -6.73
CA ARG A 270 10.57 -1.28 -5.83
C ARG A 270 11.22 -2.51 -6.45
N LEU A 271 10.42 -3.46 -6.95
CA LEU A 271 10.93 -4.68 -7.60
C LEU A 271 11.75 -4.36 -8.86
N THR A 272 11.34 -3.35 -9.63
CA THR A 272 12.10 -2.91 -10.81
C THR A 272 13.46 -2.34 -10.39
N ALA A 273 13.49 -1.49 -9.36
CA ALA A 273 14.74 -0.95 -8.85
C ALA A 273 15.67 -2.06 -8.29
N GLU A 274 15.13 -3.00 -7.53
CA GLU A 274 15.88 -4.16 -7.00
C GLU A 274 16.47 -5.03 -8.14
N ASN A 275 15.68 -5.29 -9.19
CA ASN A 275 16.14 -6.05 -10.35
C ASN A 275 17.24 -5.30 -11.13
N LEU A 276 17.13 -3.99 -11.31
CA LEU A 276 18.15 -3.20 -11.98
C LEU A 276 19.49 -3.25 -11.22
N VAL A 277 19.47 -3.23 -9.90
CA VAL A 277 20.69 -3.36 -9.07
C VAL A 277 21.26 -4.77 -9.18
N ARG A 278 20.41 -5.80 -9.15
CA ARG A 278 20.85 -7.20 -9.35
C ARG A 278 21.51 -7.39 -10.72
N ASP A 279 20.88 -6.90 -11.78
CA ASP A 279 21.43 -6.94 -13.15
C ASP A 279 22.80 -6.25 -13.23
N LEU A 280 22.99 -5.16 -12.46
CA LEU A 280 24.27 -4.46 -12.37
C LEU A 280 25.35 -5.40 -11.77
N PHE A 281 25.05 -6.05 -10.63
CA PHE A 281 26.03 -6.95 -9.99
C PHE A 281 26.34 -8.18 -10.85
N GLU A 282 25.36 -8.74 -11.55
CA GLU A 282 25.58 -9.82 -12.52
C GLU A 282 26.49 -9.37 -13.67
N ALA A 283 26.25 -8.16 -14.19
CA ALA A 283 27.09 -7.59 -15.24
C ALA A 283 28.52 -7.32 -14.76
N LEU A 284 28.72 -6.80 -13.55
CA LEU A 284 30.03 -6.62 -12.94
C LEU A 284 30.76 -7.97 -12.77
N ALA A 285 30.04 -9.01 -12.33
CA ALA A 285 30.58 -10.36 -12.15
C ALA A 285 30.99 -11.02 -13.49
N SER A 286 30.26 -10.76 -14.57
CA SER A 286 30.54 -11.31 -15.90
C SER A 286 31.84 -10.79 -16.53
N GLY A 287 32.39 -9.69 -16.02
CA GLY A 287 33.61 -9.07 -16.52
C GLY A 287 33.44 -8.33 -17.85
N SER A 288 32.24 -7.98 -18.25
CA SER A 288 31.92 -7.19 -19.45
C SER A 288 31.73 -5.71 -19.11
N PRO A 289 32.76 -4.84 -19.31
CA PRO A 289 32.69 -3.44 -18.86
C PRO A 289 31.55 -2.63 -19.49
N ASP A 290 31.30 -2.81 -20.78
CA ASP A 290 30.27 -2.08 -21.52
C ASP A 290 28.88 -2.44 -21.01
N VAL A 291 28.61 -3.72 -20.75
CA VAL A 291 27.33 -4.19 -20.19
C VAL A 291 27.17 -3.67 -18.78
N ALA A 292 28.20 -3.71 -17.95
CA ALA A 292 28.16 -3.19 -16.59
C ALA A 292 27.90 -1.68 -16.55
N LEU A 293 28.51 -0.89 -17.45
CA LEU A 293 28.24 0.55 -17.59
C LEU A 293 26.79 0.83 -18.01
N ALA A 294 26.27 0.05 -18.96
CA ALA A 294 24.87 0.19 -19.38
C ALA A 294 23.89 -0.12 -18.24
N ARG A 295 24.13 -1.21 -17.48
CA ARG A 295 23.31 -1.58 -16.32
C ARG A 295 23.44 -0.59 -15.15
N ALA A 296 24.65 -0.07 -14.92
CA ALA A 296 24.87 0.97 -13.92
C ALA A 296 24.03 2.21 -14.21
N ARG A 297 24.04 2.71 -15.45
CA ARG A 297 23.22 3.86 -15.87
C ARG A 297 21.73 3.59 -15.68
N ALA A 298 21.27 2.39 -16.04
CA ALA A 298 19.88 1.98 -15.85
C ALA A 298 19.48 1.94 -14.37
N ALA A 299 20.39 1.52 -13.48
CA ALA A 299 20.20 1.52 -12.03
C ALA A 299 20.41 2.91 -11.38
N GLY A 300 20.84 3.92 -12.13
CA GLY A 300 21.18 5.25 -11.61
C GLY A 300 22.54 5.33 -10.93
N ALA A 301 23.41 4.31 -11.09
CA ALA A 301 24.76 4.28 -10.53
C ALA A 301 25.76 4.90 -11.50
N ASP A 302 26.72 5.67 -10.98
CA ASP A 302 27.80 6.29 -11.73
C ASP A 302 29.13 5.59 -11.40
N LEU A 303 29.54 4.64 -12.25
CA LEU A 303 30.79 3.90 -12.07
C LEU A 303 32.05 4.73 -12.40
N GLU A 304 31.90 5.88 -13.05
CA GLU A 304 33.05 6.77 -13.31
C GLU A 304 33.51 7.51 -12.04
N ARG A 305 32.64 7.59 -11.03
CA ARG A 305 33.03 8.06 -9.70
C ARG A 305 33.78 6.97 -8.94
N PRO A 306 34.68 7.36 -8.00
CA PRO A 306 35.32 6.39 -7.13
C PRO A 306 34.27 5.62 -6.33
N HIS A 307 34.42 4.30 -6.29
CA HIS A 307 33.50 3.42 -5.57
C HIS A 307 34.22 2.18 -5.04
N ALA A 308 33.64 1.56 -4.02
CA ALA A 308 34.04 0.26 -3.52
C ALA A 308 32.84 -0.69 -3.50
N VAL A 309 33.13 -1.99 -3.53
CA VAL A 309 32.14 -3.05 -3.36
C VAL A 309 32.18 -3.52 -1.91
N VAL A 310 31.01 -3.64 -1.30
CA VAL A 310 30.80 -4.28 0.00
C VAL A 310 30.16 -5.65 -0.24
N HIS A 311 30.64 -6.67 0.47
CA HIS A 311 30.07 -8.01 0.50
C HIS A 311 29.79 -8.41 1.95
N GLY A 312 28.54 -8.81 2.24
CA GLY A 312 28.11 -9.29 3.56
C GLY A 312 27.62 -10.73 3.48
N GLU A 313 27.99 -11.54 4.48
CA GLU A 313 27.57 -12.94 4.63
C GLU A 313 27.31 -13.28 6.11
N PRO A 314 26.56 -14.37 6.43
CA PRO A 314 26.34 -14.76 7.81
C PRO A 314 27.66 -15.08 8.52
N ALA A 315 27.77 -14.67 9.80
CA ALA A 315 28.94 -14.97 10.64
C ALA A 315 28.65 -16.05 11.71
N GLY A 316 27.76 -17.00 11.43
CA GLY A 316 27.36 -18.03 12.40
C GLY A 316 26.29 -17.55 13.41
N SER A 317 25.48 -16.58 13.04
CA SER A 317 24.35 -16.10 13.85
C SER A 317 23.19 -17.11 13.84
N SER A 318 22.46 -17.20 14.95
CA SER A 318 21.22 -18.00 15.06
C SER A 318 20.00 -17.38 14.34
N HIS A 319 20.14 -16.15 13.82
CA HIS A 319 19.07 -15.46 13.11
C HIS A 319 19.07 -15.82 11.62
N PRO A 320 17.89 -15.92 10.99
CA PRO A 320 17.80 -16.19 9.55
C PRO A 320 18.40 -15.05 8.74
N TRP A 321 19.13 -15.42 7.67
CA TRP A 321 19.83 -14.46 6.82
C TRP A 321 18.98 -13.29 6.31
N PRO A 322 17.72 -13.45 5.87
CA PRO A 322 16.93 -12.32 5.38
C PRO A 322 16.80 -11.18 6.38
N ALA A 323 16.62 -11.50 7.67
CA ALA A 323 16.52 -10.48 8.72
C ALA A 323 17.86 -9.78 8.99
N LEU A 324 18.97 -10.51 8.93
CA LEU A 324 20.32 -9.95 9.06
C LEU A 324 20.68 -9.05 7.86
N ALA A 325 20.32 -9.49 6.66
CA ALA A 325 20.55 -8.74 5.44
C ALA A 325 19.76 -7.42 5.43
N GLU A 326 18.52 -7.42 5.87
CA GLU A 326 17.70 -6.21 5.99
C GLU A 326 18.29 -5.20 6.99
N GLN A 327 18.75 -5.67 8.14
CA GLN A 327 19.42 -4.82 9.14
C GLN A 327 20.74 -4.25 8.62
N LEU A 328 21.54 -5.07 7.93
CA LEU A 328 22.80 -4.64 7.32
C LEU A 328 22.54 -3.61 6.21
N GLU A 329 21.57 -3.85 5.34
CA GLU A 329 21.19 -2.93 4.27
C GLU A 329 20.71 -1.59 4.82
N ALA A 330 19.82 -1.60 5.80
CA ALA A 330 19.32 -0.39 6.45
C ALA A 330 20.46 0.40 7.12
N GLY A 331 21.42 -0.30 7.73
CA GLY A 331 22.62 0.30 8.29
C GLY A 331 23.53 0.90 7.23
N LEU A 332 23.79 0.16 6.15
CA LEU A 332 24.59 0.62 5.01
C LEU A 332 24.02 1.87 4.36
N ARG A 333 22.71 1.93 4.13
CA ARG A 333 22.04 3.10 3.55
C ARG A 333 22.13 4.34 4.45
N ARG A 334 22.23 4.16 5.77
CA ARG A 334 22.50 5.28 6.72
C ARG A 334 23.95 5.75 6.67
N LEU A 335 24.91 4.82 6.54
CA LEU A 335 26.33 5.14 6.43
C LEU A 335 26.68 5.74 5.07
N ALA A 336 26.04 5.27 4.01
CA ALA A 336 26.25 5.70 2.63
C ALA A 336 24.90 5.80 1.89
N PRO A 337 24.20 6.95 1.95
CA PRO A 337 22.88 7.12 1.33
C PRO A 337 22.84 6.87 -0.19
N GLY A 338 23.98 6.96 -0.87
CA GLY A 338 24.13 6.64 -2.31
C GLY A 338 24.47 5.18 -2.62
N ALA A 339 24.42 4.27 -1.65
CA ALA A 339 24.74 2.86 -1.86
C ALA A 339 23.63 2.13 -2.64
N PHE A 340 24.05 1.32 -3.63
CA PHE A 340 23.19 0.41 -4.40
C PHE A 340 23.34 -0.99 -3.81
N CYS A 341 22.31 -1.49 -3.13
CA CYS A 341 22.36 -2.76 -2.41
C CYS A 341 21.52 -3.84 -3.11
N ASP A 342 22.08 -5.03 -3.25
CA ASP A 342 21.40 -6.28 -3.62
C ASP A 342 21.53 -7.28 -2.47
N ALA A 343 20.41 -7.54 -1.79
CA ALA A 343 20.30 -8.47 -0.67
C ALA A 343 19.67 -9.79 -1.14
N GLY A 344 20.30 -10.47 -2.10
CA GLY A 344 19.78 -11.70 -2.70
C GLY A 344 20.41 -12.98 -2.14
N GLY A 345 19.61 -14.06 -2.05
CA GLY A 345 20.11 -15.39 -1.66
C GLY A 345 20.70 -15.45 -0.25
N SER A 346 21.98 -15.83 -0.13
CA SER A 346 22.73 -15.97 1.13
C SER A 346 23.77 -14.87 1.36
N ARG A 347 23.70 -13.77 0.59
CA ARG A 347 24.68 -12.68 0.65
C ARG A 347 24.02 -11.33 0.41
N LEU A 348 24.69 -10.27 0.89
CA LEU A 348 24.40 -8.90 0.52
C LEU A 348 25.59 -8.36 -0.29
N GLN A 349 25.33 -7.72 -1.41
CA GLN A 349 26.32 -6.97 -2.17
C GLN A 349 25.90 -5.50 -2.23
N ALA A 350 26.85 -4.57 -2.08
CA ALA A 350 26.56 -3.16 -2.26
C ALA A 350 27.68 -2.46 -3.01
N LEU A 351 27.30 -1.56 -3.91
CA LEU A 351 28.19 -0.60 -4.55
C LEU A 351 28.10 0.71 -3.78
N VAL A 352 29.22 1.14 -3.21
CA VAL A 352 29.28 2.32 -2.34
C VAL A 352 30.18 3.38 -2.97
N PRO A 353 29.61 4.53 -3.39
CA PRO A 353 30.41 5.67 -3.82
C PRO A 353 31.26 6.18 -2.65
N MET A 354 32.60 6.19 -2.80
CA MET A 354 33.50 6.69 -1.77
C MET A 354 34.87 7.06 -2.34
N ALA A 355 35.54 8.01 -1.70
CA ALA A 355 36.93 8.33 -2.02
C ALA A 355 37.91 7.41 -1.27
N PRO A 356 39.15 7.22 -1.79
CA PRO A 356 40.16 6.37 -1.13
C PRO A 356 40.50 6.80 0.28
N GLU A 357 40.45 8.10 0.59
CA GLU A 357 40.73 8.69 1.90
C GLU A 357 39.67 8.33 2.96
N ASP A 358 38.44 8.02 2.54
CA ASP A 358 37.31 7.72 3.44
C ASP A 358 37.26 6.25 3.89
N VAL A 359 38.03 5.37 3.23
CA VAL A 359 38.01 3.91 3.46
C VAL A 359 38.19 3.55 4.93
N ALA A 360 39.16 4.15 5.62
CA ALA A 360 39.50 3.78 6.99
C ALA A 360 38.38 4.17 7.98
N GLU A 361 37.72 5.31 7.75
CA GLU A 361 36.61 5.76 8.58
C GLU A 361 35.37 4.94 8.31
N PHE A 362 35.04 4.73 7.03
CA PHE A 362 33.91 3.92 6.61
C PHE A 362 34.03 2.47 7.10
N CYS A 363 35.24 1.86 6.98
CA CYS A 363 35.47 0.49 7.44
C CYS A 363 35.27 0.35 8.96
N ARG A 364 35.68 1.32 9.75
CA ARG A 364 35.42 1.33 11.22
C ARG A 364 33.93 1.40 11.55
N ALA A 365 33.18 2.27 10.86
CA ALA A 365 31.73 2.37 11.03
C ALA A 365 31.01 1.08 10.57
N LEU A 366 31.47 0.51 9.46
CA LEU A 366 30.97 -0.75 8.92
C LEU A 366 31.26 -1.93 9.85
N ASP A 367 32.44 -1.95 10.49
CA ASP A 367 32.83 -2.97 11.49
C ASP A 367 31.91 -2.94 12.70
N ALA A 368 31.62 -1.75 13.24
CA ALA A 368 30.68 -1.59 14.34
C ALA A 368 29.25 -2.03 13.97
N LEU A 369 28.81 -1.72 12.75
CA LEU A 369 27.51 -2.17 12.22
C LEU A 369 27.48 -3.70 12.07
N ALA A 370 28.49 -4.27 11.43
CA ALA A 370 28.60 -5.70 11.16
C ALA A 370 28.65 -6.53 12.45
N ALA A 371 29.41 -6.07 13.44
CA ALA A 371 29.47 -6.68 14.78
C ALA A 371 28.13 -6.60 15.52
N GLY A 372 27.40 -5.47 15.39
CA GLY A 372 26.08 -5.28 16.01
C GLY A 372 24.99 -6.17 15.38
N VAL A 373 25.09 -6.46 14.09
CA VAL A 373 24.14 -7.32 13.36
C VAL A 373 24.54 -8.81 13.47
N GLY A 374 25.81 -9.13 13.66
CA GLY A 374 26.31 -10.50 13.68
C GLY A 374 26.61 -11.07 12.30
N VAL A 375 27.16 -10.24 11.42
CA VAL A 375 27.51 -10.58 10.03
C VAL A 375 28.98 -10.34 9.76
N ALA A 376 29.54 -11.07 8.79
CA ALA A 376 30.89 -10.82 8.28
C ALA A 376 30.81 -9.96 7.02
N VAL A 377 31.56 -8.88 6.98
CA VAL A 377 31.53 -7.92 5.88
C VAL A 377 32.94 -7.67 5.32
N GLY A 378 33.04 -7.63 4.01
CA GLY A 378 34.27 -7.27 3.31
C GLY A 378 34.08 -6.06 2.41
N LEU A 379 35.11 -5.22 2.35
CA LEU A 379 35.18 -4.05 1.48
C LEU A 379 36.33 -4.23 0.46
N SER A 380 36.04 -4.01 -0.83
CA SER A 380 37.06 -4.04 -1.90
C SER A 380 37.98 -2.82 -1.85
N LEU A 381 39.01 -2.80 -2.68
CA LEU A 381 39.72 -1.56 -3.00
C LEU A 381 38.81 -0.59 -3.74
N VAL A 382 39.04 0.72 -3.54
CA VAL A 382 38.33 1.78 -4.27
C VAL A 382 38.83 1.84 -5.71
N ARG A 383 37.88 1.88 -6.66
CA ARG A 383 38.17 1.91 -8.10
C ARG A 383 37.30 2.89 -8.84
N ARG A 384 37.60 3.09 -10.12
CA ARG A 384 36.75 3.85 -11.07
C ARG A 384 36.53 2.99 -12.31
N GLY A 385 35.36 3.11 -12.90
CA GLY A 385 34.98 2.36 -14.09
C GLY A 385 34.55 0.92 -13.80
N ALA A 386 34.11 0.22 -14.82
CA ALA A 386 33.59 -1.15 -14.73
C ALA A 386 34.61 -2.27 -15.01
N ALA A 387 35.79 -1.93 -15.53
CA ALA A 387 36.74 -2.91 -16.04
C ALA A 387 37.20 -3.93 -14.98
N GLU A 388 37.34 -3.51 -13.73
CA GLU A 388 37.77 -4.35 -12.61
C GLU A 388 36.61 -4.76 -11.68
N GLY A 389 35.36 -4.68 -12.14
CA GLY A 389 34.15 -4.99 -11.33
C GLY A 389 34.17 -6.40 -10.75
N ALA A 390 34.52 -7.41 -11.57
CA ALA A 390 34.66 -8.80 -11.12
C ALA A 390 35.78 -8.98 -10.08
N LEU A 391 36.84 -8.19 -10.18
CA LEU A 391 37.93 -8.20 -9.21
C LEU A 391 37.46 -7.57 -7.89
N SER A 392 36.77 -6.45 -7.94
CA SER A 392 36.21 -5.79 -6.74
C SER A 392 35.23 -6.70 -5.98
N LEU A 393 34.38 -7.44 -6.69
CA LEU A 393 33.47 -8.43 -6.09
C LEU A 393 34.25 -9.56 -5.38
N ARG A 394 35.28 -10.07 -6.01
CA ARG A 394 36.14 -11.09 -5.39
C ARG A 394 36.89 -10.58 -4.16
N GLU A 395 37.49 -9.40 -4.25
CA GLU A 395 38.18 -8.78 -3.13
C GLU A 395 37.29 -8.57 -1.92
N ALA A 396 36.06 -8.06 -2.15
CA ALA A 396 35.08 -7.87 -1.09
C ALA A 396 34.64 -9.22 -0.46
N SER A 397 34.42 -10.24 -1.29
CA SER A 397 34.10 -11.60 -0.81
C SER A 397 35.26 -12.23 -0.01
N ASP A 398 36.48 -12.05 -0.47
CA ASP A 398 37.68 -12.55 0.24
C ASP A 398 37.84 -11.87 1.60
N ALA A 399 37.64 -10.56 1.65
CA ALA A 399 37.67 -9.79 2.89
C ALA A 399 36.59 -10.23 3.87
N ALA A 400 35.36 -10.49 3.40
CA ALA A 400 34.30 -11.03 4.21
C ALA A 400 34.63 -12.42 4.79
N ARG A 401 35.15 -13.31 3.96
CA ARG A 401 35.61 -14.64 4.42
C ARG A 401 36.68 -14.55 5.50
N VAL A 402 37.63 -13.64 5.35
CA VAL A 402 38.63 -13.39 6.38
C VAL A 402 38.00 -12.80 7.64
N ALA A 403 37.12 -11.84 7.49
CA ALA A 403 36.38 -11.24 8.63
C ALA A 403 35.61 -12.30 9.43
N ARG A 404 34.91 -13.22 8.73
CA ARG A 404 34.21 -14.34 9.36
C ARG A 404 35.16 -15.24 10.14
N GLY A 405 36.39 -15.48 9.60
CA GLY A 405 37.40 -16.26 10.25
C GLY A 405 38.06 -15.62 11.48
N LEU A 406 38.15 -14.33 11.50
CA LEU A 406 38.85 -13.59 12.57
C LEU A 406 37.92 -13.12 13.69
N ALA A 407 36.69 -12.71 13.38
CA ALA A 407 35.74 -12.13 14.31
C ALA A 407 34.69 -13.18 14.75
N ARG A 408 34.71 -13.53 16.04
CA ARG A 408 33.63 -14.33 16.63
C ARG A 408 32.39 -13.44 16.83
N GLY A 409 31.39 -13.58 15.95
CA GLY A 409 30.14 -12.85 16.09
C GLY A 409 29.92 -11.67 15.13
N GLY A 410 30.76 -11.53 14.10
CA GLY A 410 30.62 -10.50 13.08
C GLY A 410 31.70 -9.43 13.11
N GLY A 411 31.89 -8.76 11.98
CA GLY A 411 32.87 -7.68 11.82
C GLY A 411 33.14 -7.35 10.37
N ALA A 412 33.84 -6.25 10.08
CA ALA A 412 34.20 -5.83 8.74
C ALA A 412 35.70 -5.68 8.54
N LEU A 413 36.17 -6.02 7.35
CA LEU A 413 37.57 -5.82 6.94
C LEU A 413 37.61 -5.21 5.53
N ASP A 414 38.57 -4.30 5.31
CA ASP A 414 38.92 -3.87 3.96
C ASP A 414 40.01 -4.77 3.36
N TYR A 415 39.91 -5.00 2.06
CA TYR A 415 40.87 -5.86 1.34
C TYR A 415 42.28 -5.32 1.41
N GLY A 416 42.47 -3.99 1.47
CA GLY A 416 43.80 -3.37 1.59
C GLY A 416 44.55 -3.83 2.83
N SER A 417 43.86 -3.98 3.95
CA SER A 417 44.43 -4.33 5.26
C SER A 417 44.67 -5.82 5.50
N LEU A 418 44.23 -6.72 4.60
CA LEU A 418 44.30 -8.17 4.82
C LEU A 418 45.72 -8.75 4.94
N GLY A 419 46.73 -8.08 4.38
CA GLY A 419 48.10 -8.58 4.42
C GLY A 419 48.24 -9.99 3.78
N ALA A 420 48.88 -10.92 4.49
CA ALA A 420 49.09 -12.30 4.02
C ALA A 420 47.77 -13.10 3.82
N TYR A 421 46.67 -12.70 4.46
CA TYR A 421 45.39 -13.38 4.26
C TYR A 421 44.89 -13.35 2.82
N LYS A 422 45.28 -12.35 2.00
CA LYS A 422 44.99 -12.28 0.56
C LYS A 422 45.41 -13.51 -0.21
N TYR A 423 46.52 -14.11 0.20
CA TYR A 423 47.11 -15.30 -0.43
C TYR A 423 46.55 -16.60 0.18
N LEU A 424 46.25 -16.58 1.47
CA LEU A 424 45.85 -17.76 2.21
C LEU A 424 44.37 -18.12 2.04
N VAL A 425 43.53 -17.14 1.78
CA VAL A 425 42.06 -17.33 1.63
C VAL A 425 41.68 -18.20 0.43
N HIS A 426 42.57 -18.31 -0.56
CA HIS A 426 42.39 -19.13 -1.77
C HIS A 426 42.97 -20.54 -1.65
N LEU A 427 43.68 -20.84 -0.56
CA LEU A 427 44.25 -22.19 -0.35
C LEU A 427 43.14 -23.13 0.16
N PRO A 428 42.79 -24.18 -0.62
CA PRO A 428 41.89 -25.21 -0.15
C PRO A 428 42.40 -25.84 1.16
N ALA A 429 41.51 -26.13 2.07
CA ALA A 429 41.88 -26.66 3.38
C ALA A 429 42.69 -27.96 3.29
N GLU A 430 42.47 -28.76 2.25
CA GLU A 430 43.07 -30.06 2.00
C GLU A 430 44.48 -29.95 1.39
N GLU A 431 44.73 -28.88 0.62
CA GLU A 431 46.02 -28.65 -0.10
C GLU A 431 47.06 -27.88 0.74
N ALA A 432 46.65 -27.31 1.87
CA ALA A 432 47.58 -26.56 2.70
C ALA A 432 48.61 -27.52 3.36
N PRO A 433 49.91 -27.11 3.41
CA PRO A 433 50.97 -27.94 3.93
C PRO A 433 50.68 -28.53 5.31
N ARG A 434 50.99 -29.80 5.48
CA ARG A 434 50.90 -30.50 6.79
C ARG A 434 52.34 -30.61 7.30
N ASP A 435 52.76 -29.60 8.02
CA ASP A 435 54.11 -29.52 8.60
C ASP A 435 54.04 -29.41 10.15
N ARG A 436 55.22 -29.34 10.76
CA ARG A 436 55.34 -29.23 12.21
C ARG A 436 54.74 -27.95 12.77
N TYR A 437 54.74 -26.83 12.01
CA TYR A 437 54.21 -25.56 12.46
C TYR A 437 52.70 -25.57 12.51
N ARG A 438 52.06 -26.21 11.55
CA ARG A 438 50.63 -26.44 11.56
C ARG A 438 50.21 -27.31 12.75
N ALA A 439 50.91 -28.42 13.00
CA ALA A 439 50.64 -29.31 14.14
C ALA A 439 50.82 -28.55 15.48
N ALA A 440 51.86 -27.71 15.57
CA ALA A 440 52.11 -26.85 16.70
C ALA A 440 50.96 -25.86 16.95
N VAL A 441 50.47 -25.19 15.91
CA VAL A 441 49.34 -24.25 15.99
C VAL A 441 48.03 -24.95 16.39
N GLU A 442 47.71 -26.11 15.80
CA GLU A 442 46.56 -26.91 16.16
C GLU A 442 46.59 -27.30 17.65
N THR A 443 47.75 -27.71 18.17
CA THR A 443 47.96 -28.00 19.60
C THR A 443 47.71 -26.79 20.49
N LEU A 444 48.19 -25.61 20.11
CA LEU A 444 47.95 -24.37 20.85
C LEU A 444 46.49 -23.93 20.83
N LEU A 445 45.84 -24.02 19.67
CA LEU A 445 44.42 -23.69 19.51
C LEU A 445 43.56 -24.61 20.38
N ASP A 446 43.84 -25.92 20.42
CA ASP A 446 43.11 -26.87 21.24
C ASP A 446 43.35 -26.65 22.73
N TYR A 447 44.58 -26.28 23.09
CA TYR A 447 44.90 -25.95 24.48
C TYR A 447 44.17 -24.69 24.95
N ASP A 448 44.17 -23.63 24.13
CA ASP A 448 43.47 -22.38 24.43
C ASP A 448 41.94 -22.60 24.55
N ALA A 449 41.37 -23.46 23.67
CA ALA A 449 39.96 -23.81 23.75
C ALA A 449 39.56 -24.47 25.09
N ARG A 450 40.44 -25.38 25.59
CA ARG A 450 40.21 -26.12 26.86
C ARG A 450 40.51 -25.30 28.10
N ARG A 451 41.51 -24.43 28.05
CA ARG A 451 42.06 -23.75 29.23
C ARG A 451 41.85 -22.24 29.28
N ARG A 452 41.36 -21.62 28.20
CA ARG A 452 41.20 -20.16 28.06
C ARG A 452 42.49 -19.41 28.34
N SER A 453 43.61 -19.90 27.84
CA SER A 453 44.94 -19.47 28.23
C SER A 453 45.53 -18.34 27.38
N HIS A 454 44.92 -17.99 26.24
CA HIS A 454 45.34 -16.91 25.33
C HIS A 454 46.77 -17.07 24.81
N LEU A 455 47.26 -18.29 24.60
CA LEU A 455 48.60 -18.54 24.11
C LEU A 455 48.73 -18.19 22.62
N VAL A 456 47.75 -18.52 21.82
CA VAL A 456 47.73 -18.18 20.38
C VAL A 456 47.74 -16.66 20.19
N GLU A 457 46.93 -15.92 20.92
CA GLU A 457 46.94 -14.44 20.90
C GLU A 457 48.31 -13.88 21.32
N THR A 458 48.90 -14.48 22.33
CA THR A 458 50.25 -14.10 22.82
C THR A 458 51.31 -14.31 21.75
N LEU A 459 51.27 -15.46 21.04
CA LEU A 459 52.20 -15.79 19.97
C LEU A 459 52.04 -14.86 18.77
N GLU A 460 50.81 -14.59 18.36
CA GLU A 460 50.54 -13.66 17.25
C GLU A 460 51.04 -12.25 17.54
N GLU A 461 50.78 -11.73 18.74
CA GLU A 461 51.28 -10.41 19.08
C GLU A 461 52.79 -10.36 19.20
N TYR A 462 53.43 -11.45 19.65
CA TYR A 462 54.88 -11.59 19.66
C TYR A 462 55.48 -11.54 18.27
N LEU A 463 54.93 -12.27 17.32
CA LEU A 463 55.34 -12.24 15.92
C LEU A 463 55.08 -10.87 15.27
N ARG A 464 53.94 -10.28 15.51
CA ARG A 464 53.59 -8.93 15.03
C ARG A 464 54.54 -7.85 15.54
N ALA A 465 54.94 -7.93 16.82
CA ALA A 465 55.94 -7.06 17.43
C ALA A 465 57.39 -7.40 17.02
N ARG A 466 57.57 -8.22 15.97
CA ARG A 466 58.89 -8.66 15.49
C ARG A 466 59.74 -9.22 16.63
N THR A 467 59.18 -10.10 17.45
CA THR A 467 59.81 -10.81 18.58
C THR A 467 60.28 -9.90 19.72
N SER A 468 59.80 -8.64 19.78
CA SER A 468 60.15 -7.71 20.83
C SER A 468 59.34 -7.98 22.12
N ILE A 469 59.98 -8.53 23.13
CA ILE A 469 59.36 -8.77 24.46
C ILE A 469 58.71 -7.48 25.04
N ALA A 470 59.44 -6.36 24.94
CA ALA A 470 58.94 -5.10 25.49
C ALA A 470 57.71 -4.54 24.76
N ALA A 471 57.68 -4.65 23.41
CA ALA A 471 56.56 -4.20 22.60
C ALA A 471 55.36 -5.11 22.81
N THR A 472 55.54 -6.43 22.78
CA THR A 472 54.48 -7.43 22.99
C THR A 472 53.84 -7.30 24.41
N ALA A 473 54.69 -7.16 25.46
CA ALA A 473 54.17 -7.03 26.80
C ALA A 473 53.30 -5.76 26.98
N ARG A 474 53.69 -4.65 26.34
CA ARG A 474 52.86 -3.42 26.29
C ARG A 474 51.55 -3.62 25.54
N ALA A 475 51.63 -4.23 24.38
CA ALA A 475 50.42 -4.45 23.55
C ALA A 475 49.38 -5.36 24.24
N LEU A 476 49.86 -6.38 24.97
CA LEU A 476 49.00 -7.30 25.74
C LEU A 476 48.65 -6.83 27.13
N PHE A 477 49.12 -5.66 27.57
CA PHE A 477 48.95 -5.13 28.92
C PHE A 477 49.38 -6.10 30.03
N ILE A 478 50.49 -6.84 29.82
CA ILE A 478 51.03 -7.81 30.78
C ILE A 478 52.50 -7.47 31.15
N HIS A 479 52.93 -7.96 32.32
CA HIS A 479 54.33 -7.82 32.71
C HIS A 479 55.27 -8.64 31.81
N PRO A 480 56.48 -8.17 31.46
CA PRO A 480 57.44 -8.91 30.66
C PRO A 480 57.74 -10.32 31.16
N ASN A 481 57.77 -10.53 32.48
CA ASN A 481 57.99 -11.87 33.06
C ASN A 481 56.80 -12.82 32.77
N THR A 482 55.58 -12.33 32.81
CA THR A 482 54.36 -13.09 32.45
C THR A 482 54.43 -13.47 30.98
N LEU A 483 54.86 -12.55 30.14
CA LEU A 483 55.08 -12.83 28.69
C LEU A 483 56.10 -13.94 28.49
N ARG A 484 57.29 -13.87 29.13
CA ARG A 484 58.31 -14.94 29.06
C ARG A 484 57.77 -16.29 29.50
N GLN A 485 56.98 -16.34 30.57
CA GLN A 485 56.32 -17.57 31.03
C GLN A 485 55.35 -18.13 29.99
N ARG A 486 54.57 -17.25 29.36
CA ARG A 486 53.66 -17.69 28.28
C ARG A 486 54.42 -18.18 27.07
N LEU A 487 55.46 -17.48 26.60
CA LEU A 487 56.29 -17.93 25.49
C LEU A 487 56.99 -19.28 25.76
N GLY A 488 57.61 -19.45 26.96
CA GLY A 488 58.19 -20.72 27.33
C GLY A 488 57.18 -21.86 27.52
N ARG A 489 55.91 -21.54 27.76
CA ARG A 489 54.81 -22.51 27.72
C ARG A 489 54.41 -22.90 26.29
N ILE A 490 54.36 -21.93 25.38
CA ILE A 490 54.16 -22.16 23.94
C ILE A 490 55.22 -23.10 23.39
N GLU A 491 56.48 -22.79 23.64
CA GLU A 491 57.61 -23.64 23.20
C GLU A 491 57.47 -25.09 23.67
N ARG A 492 57.17 -25.27 24.96
CA ARG A 492 57.04 -26.63 25.53
C ARG A 492 55.83 -27.39 25.03
N LEU A 493 54.67 -26.72 24.86
CA LEU A 493 53.45 -27.39 24.39
C LEU A 493 53.47 -27.72 22.93
N ALA A 494 54.00 -26.82 22.13
CA ALA A 494 54.00 -26.92 20.67
C ALA A 494 55.30 -27.50 20.09
N GLY A 495 56.31 -27.76 20.91
CA GLY A 495 57.61 -28.27 20.43
C GLY A 495 58.35 -27.27 19.54
N LEU A 496 58.21 -25.99 19.82
CA LEU A 496 58.80 -24.88 19.07
C LEU A 496 60.05 -24.32 19.79
N ASP A 497 60.96 -23.79 19.01
CA ASP A 497 62.06 -22.94 19.46
C ASP A 497 61.93 -21.56 18.79
N LEU A 498 61.35 -20.61 19.46
CA LEU A 498 61.03 -19.28 18.90
C LEU A 498 62.29 -18.47 18.55
N ALA A 499 63.47 -18.92 18.96
CA ALA A 499 64.74 -18.29 18.63
C ALA A 499 65.35 -18.81 17.31
N SER A 500 65.12 -20.07 16.98
CA SER A 500 65.73 -20.73 15.82
C SER A 500 64.78 -21.17 14.72
N ASP A 501 63.49 -21.28 15.02
CA ASP A 501 62.44 -21.73 14.07
C ASP A 501 62.15 -20.69 12.99
N ASP A 502 61.62 -21.16 11.84
CA ASP A 502 61.14 -20.30 10.77
C ASP A 502 59.85 -19.61 11.19
N LEU A 503 60.00 -18.38 11.65
CA LEU A 503 58.90 -17.55 12.15
C LEU A 503 57.89 -17.20 11.06
N LEU A 504 58.31 -17.14 9.77
CA LEU A 504 57.39 -16.91 8.65
C LEU A 504 56.44 -18.09 8.46
N SER A 505 56.98 -19.32 8.45
CA SER A 505 56.15 -20.53 8.36
C SER A 505 55.18 -20.64 9.55
N LEU A 506 55.64 -20.29 10.76
CA LEU A 506 54.82 -20.27 11.95
C LEU A 506 53.71 -19.21 11.86
N GLU A 507 54.01 -18.01 11.37
CA GLU A 507 53.00 -16.94 11.17
C GLU A 507 51.93 -17.35 10.13
N LEU A 508 52.37 -17.97 9.02
CA LEU A 508 51.44 -18.48 7.99
C LEU A 508 50.57 -19.62 8.54
N ALA A 509 51.15 -20.53 9.34
CA ALA A 509 50.40 -21.60 9.99
C ALA A 509 49.33 -21.06 10.97
N LEU A 510 49.65 -20.02 11.76
CA LEU A 510 48.70 -19.33 12.64
C LEU A 510 47.54 -18.72 11.85
N LYS A 511 47.82 -17.97 10.79
CA LYS A 511 46.82 -17.35 9.94
C LYS A 511 45.89 -18.39 9.30
N LEU A 512 46.46 -19.49 8.79
CA LEU A 512 45.71 -20.63 8.25
C LEU A 512 44.82 -21.30 9.33
N GLY A 513 45.39 -21.53 10.51
CA GLY A 513 44.65 -22.13 11.63
C GLY A 513 43.43 -21.32 12.03
N ARG A 514 43.51 -19.98 12.01
CA ARG A 514 42.37 -19.10 12.25
C ARG A 514 41.29 -19.19 11.17
N LEU A 515 41.69 -19.10 9.88
CA LEU A 515 40.74 -19.20 8.78
C LEU A 515 39.97 -20.55 8.77
N ARG A 516 40.61 -21.65 9.15
CA ARG A 516 40.02 -22.99 9.15
C ARG A 516 39.07 -23.25 10.30
N ARG A 517 39.39 -22.72 11.49
CA ARG A 517 38.52 -22.91 12.64
C ARG A 517 37.13 -22.27 12.44
N ALA A 518 37.08 -21.22 11.64
CA ALA A 518 35.85 -20.63 11.22
C ALA A 518 35.05 -21.49 10.21
N ALA A 519 35.76 -22.13 9.26
CA ALA A 519 35.11 -23.00 8.28
C ALA A 519 34.58 -24.31 8.89
N ALA A 520 35.22 -24.82 9.97
CA ALA A 520 34.80 -26.07 10.64
C ALA A 520 33.52 -25.90 11.49
N VAL A 521 33.17 -24.68 11.90
CA VAL A 521 31.91 -24.40 12.62
C VAL A 521 30.70 -24.42 11.69
N ASP A 522 30.88 -24.10 10.40
CA ASP A 522 29.80 -24.11 9.39
C ASP A 522 29.47 -25.51 8.83
N GLY A 523 30.35 -26.51 9.04
CA GLY A 523 30.19 -27.89 8.52
C GLY A 523 29.52 -28.87 9.50
N SER A 524 29.04 -28.40 10.64
CA SER A 524 28.48 -29.25 11.71
C SER A 524 26.98 -29.02 11.96
N ASP A 525 26.22 -28.48 11.00
CA ASP A 525 24.74 -28.44 11.02
C ASP A 525 24.14 -29.35 9.95
#